data_6ea2a5a3258e0125240328354c10eb80
#
_entry.id   6ea2a5a3258e0125240328354c10eb80
#
_cell.length_a   1.000
_cell.length_b   1.000
_cell.length_c   1.000
_cell.angle_alpha   90.00
_cell.angle_beta   90.00
_cell.angle_gamma   90.00
#
_symmetry.space_group_name_H-M   'P 1'
#
loop_
_entity.id
_entity.type
_entity.pdbx_description
1 polymer ?
#
loop_
_entity_poly.entity_id
_entity_poly.type
_entity_poly.pdbx_seq_one_letter_code
_entity_poly.pdbx_strand_id
1 'polypeptide(L)'
;GLIEELVTEKMLKKEAEIEALQYQITPHFMYNTLNSIKYEAILQGSQNTADLLEAFIELLQLSASDRGAFITVKQEIHMVQNYVKLQQFRYADCFQVTFDLQPEAEACYVPRLLIQPLVENAILHGIDHRKQNNRIAISVLCDTGALAIKVEDHGDGMTPEEIQKLLDGQRKSKFSGIGVSNIRERLRLYYGKNAELRFYSEKGNGTTAVILLPISYDAEEYTI
;
A
#
# COMPACT_ATOMS: atom_id res chain seq x y z
N GLY A 1 -2.90 -36.18 24.65
CA GLY A 1 -3.08 -36.35 26.10
C GLY A 1 -2.53 -35.11 26.85
N LEU A 2 -2.60 -35.08 28.16
CA LEU A 2 -2.24 -33.91 29.01
C LEU A 2 -0.81 -33.37 28.75
N ILE A 3 0.12 -34.23 28.37
CA ILE A 3 1.51 -33.86 28.03
C ILE A 3 1.58 -33.11 26.69
N GLU A 4 0.81 -33.49 25.71
CA GLU A 4 0.73 -32.81 24.39
C GLU A 4 0.09 -31.43 24.52
N GLU A 5 -0.94 -31.30 25.35
CA GLU A 5 -1.59 -30.02 25.67
C GLU A 5 -0.60 -29.05 26.37
N LEU A 6 0.16 -29.54 27.37
CA LEU A 6 1.19 -28.76 28.07
C LEU A 6 2.35 -28.34 27.14
N VAL A 7 2.74 -29.18 26.19
CA VAL A 7 3.78 -28.86 25.20
C VAL A 7 3.29 -27.79 24.22
N THR A 8 2.04 -27.91 23.75
CA THR A 8 1.42 -26.93 22.85
C THR A 8 1.26 -25.56 23.53
N GLU A 9 0.78 -25.55 24.78
CA GLU A 9 0.64 -24.32 25.58
C GLU A 9 2.01 -23.65 25.82
N LYS A 10 3.06 -24.43 26.15
CA LYS A 10 4.43 -23.89 26.28
C LYS A 10 5.01 -23.38 24.97
N MET A 11 4.71 -24.00 23.83
CA MET A 11 5.15 -23.52 22.53
C MET A 11 4.48 -22.21 22.18
N LEU A 12 3.16 -22.11 22.32
CA LEU A 12 2.39 -20.86 22.09
C LEU A 12 2.87 -19.73 23.00
N LYS A 13 3.16 -20.02 24.27
CA LYS A 13 3.69 -19.04 25.22
C LYS A 13 5.09 -18.57 24.81
N LYS A 14 5.96 -19.46 24.34
CA LYS A 14 7.30 -19.10 23.87
C LYS A 14 7.27 -18.33 22.56
N GLU A 15 6.37 -18.66 21.64
CA GLU A 15 6.16 -17.89 20.41
C GLU A 15 5.70 -16.48 20.74
N ALA A 16 4.73 -16.32 21.65
CA ALA A 16 4.28 -15.01 22.13
C ALA A 16 5.39 -14.22 22.85
N GLU A 17 6.25 -14.88 23.66
CA GLU A 17 7.41 -14.25 24.29
C GLU A 17 8.47 -13.81 23.26
N ILE A 18 8.73 -14.60 22.23
CA ILE A 18 9.66 -14.26 21.13
C ILE A 18 9.09 -13.12 20.30
N GLU A 19 7.81 -13.15 20.01
CA GLU A 19 7.09 -12.07 19.31
C GLU A 19 7.15 -10.77 20.14
N ALA A 20 6.86 -10.82 21.44
CA ALA A 20 6.98 -9.68 22.34
C ALA A 20 8.43 -9.15 22.44
N LEU A 21 9.45 -10.01 22.39
CA LEU A 21 10.86 -9.62 22.38
C LEU A 21 11.31 -9.02 21.04
N GLN A 22 10.74 -9.48 19.92
CA GLN A 22 10.98 -8.89 18.60
C GLN A 22 10.36 -7.49 18.46
N TYR A 23 9.25 -7.21 19.17
CA TYR A 23 8.64 -5.88 19.28
C TYR A 23 9.41 -4.92 20.20
N GLN A 24 10.52 -5.34 20.84
CA GLN A 24 11.30 -4.49 21.76
C GLN A 24 12.28 -3.51 21.08
N ILE A 25 12.43 -3.50 19.76
CA ILE A 25 12.86 -2.27 19.08
C ILE A 25 11.61 -1.39 19.09
N THR A 26 11.43 -0.68 20.20
CA THR A 26 10.22 0.08 20.47
C THR A 26 10.00 1.04 19.29
N PRO A 27 8.82 1.03 18.65
CA PRO A 27 8.48 2.00 17.60
C PRO A 27 8.83 3.42 18.03
N HIS A 28 8.69 3.71 19.31
CA HIS A 28 9.06 4.96 19.94
C HIS A 28 10.55 5.33 19.80
N PHE A 29 11.48 4.38 19.95
CA PHE A 29 12.92 4.66 19.76
C PHE A 29 13.20 5.01 18.29
N MET A 30 12.62 4.28 17.35
CA MET A 30 12.76 4.57 15.92
C MET A 30 12.24 5.97 15.58
N TYR A 31 11.04 6.32 16.06
CA TYR A 31 10.44 7.64 15.84
C TYR A 31 11.29 8.76 16.44
N ASN A 32 11.78 8.59 17.67
CA ASN A 32 12.62 9.60 18.32
C ASN A 32 13.94 9.80 17.58
N THR A 33 14.58 8.72 17.14
CA THR A 33 15.82 8.77 16.38
C THR A 33 15.61 9.46 15.02
N LEU A 34 14.58 9.09 14.27
CA LEU A 34 14.26 9.70 13.00
C LEU A 34 13.87 11.18 13.14
N ASN A 35 13.12 11.54 14.18
CA ASN A 35 12.83 12.95 14.47
C ASN A 35 14.10 13.74 14.80
N SER A 36 15.04 13.17 15.57
CA SER A 36 16.31 13.83 15.85
C SER A 36 17.10 14.10 14.57
N ILE A 37 17.15 13.12 13.65
CA ILE A 37 17.83 13.28 12.35
C ILE A 37 17.11 14.34 11.49
N LYS A 38 15.77 14.38 11.52
CA LYS A 38 14.97 15.39 10.83
C LYS A 38 15.30 16.80 11.33
N TYR A 39 15.35 17.00 12.65
CA TYR A 39 15.71 18.30 13.22
C TYR A 39 17.16 18.72 12.88
N GLU A 40 18.09 17.77 12.86
CA GLU A 40 19.46 18.05 12.42
C GLU A 40 19.50 18.47 10.95
N ALA A 41 18.75 17.80 10.08
CA ALA A 41 18.62 18.18 8.68
C ALA A 41 18.08 19.61 8.51
N ILE A 42 17.07 20.00 9.32
CA ILE A 42 16.52 21.36 9.32
C ILE A 42 17.60 22.38 9.75
N LEU A 43 18.34 22.10 10.83
CA LEU A 43 19.41 22.97 11.33
C LEU A 43 20.52 23.17 10.30
N GLN A 44 20.81 22.15 9.50
CA GLN A 44 21.78 22.21 8.41
C GLN A 44 21.21 22.82 7.11
N GLY A 45 19.97 23.30 7.10
CA GLY A 45 19.30 23.88 5.94
C GLY A 45 18.93 22.86 4.86
N SER A 46 18.94 21.54 5.17
CA SER A 46 18.59 20.47 4.23
C SER A 46 17.10 20.14 4.29
N GLN A 47 16.26 21.07 3.80
CA GLN A 47 14.79 20.94 3.87
C GLN A 47 14.29 19.69 3.14
N ASN A 48 14.85 19.35 1.97
CA ASN A 48 14.46 18.15 1.24
C ASN A 48 14.68 16.85 2.05
N THR A 49 15.79 16.75 2.78
CA THR A 49 16.07 15.61 3.67
C THR A 49 15.07 15.57 4.84
N ALA A 50 14.74 16.71 5.42
CA ALA A 50 13.76 16.81 6.49
C ALA A 50 12.37 16.36 6.03
N ASP A 51 11.94 16.78 4.83
CA ASP A 51 10.65 16.40 4.23
C ASP A 51 10.56 14.90 3.89
N LEU A 52 11.66 14.28 3.48
CA LEU A 52 11.73 12.83 3.24
C LEU A 52 11.64 12.04 4.55
N LEU A 53 12.34 12.52 5.59
CA LEU A 53 12.23 11.90 6.92
C LEU A 53 10.82 12.03 7.50
N GLU A 54 10.16 13.17 7.31
CA GLU A 54 8.75 13.33 7.69
C GLU A 54 7.86 12.29 7.02
N ALA A 55 7.93 12.18 5.68
CA ALA A 55 7.17 11.20 4.91
C ALA A 55 7.42 9.76 5.40
N PHE A 56 8.67 9.43 5.72
CA PHE A 56 9.03 8.11 6.23
C PHE A 56 8.49 7.85 7.64
N ILE A 57 8.58 8.85 8.54
CA ILE A 57 8.03 8.78 9.91
C ILE A 57 6.52 8.55 9.86
N GLU A 58 5.80 9.30 9.03
CA GLU A 58 4.34 9.15 8.86
C GLU A 58 3.97 7.75 8.37
N LEU A 59 4.67 7.20 7.38
CA LEU A 59 4.44 5.83 6.91
C LEU A 59 4.67 4.78 8.00
N LEU A 60 5.72 4.93 8.81
CA LEU A 60 5.98 4.04 9.94
C LEU A 60 4.89 4.14 10.99
N GLN A 61 4.44 5.35 11.35
CA GLN A 61 3.38 5.58 12.33
C GLN A 61 2.06 4.95 11.89
N LEU A 62 1.71 5.12 10.62
CA LEU A 62 0.50 4.54 10.05
C LEU A 62 0.59 3.01 9.97
N SER A 63 1.76 2.45 9.68
CA SER A 63 1.98 0.99 9.67
C SER A 63 1.89 0.35 11.05
N ALA A 64 2.31 1.08 12.10
CA ALA A 64 2.34 0.59 13.48
C ALA A 64 1.06 0.91 14.27
N SER A 65 0.11 1.68 13.68
CA SER A 65 -1.09 2.09 14.40
C SER A 65 -2.17 0.99 14.39
N ASP A 66 -2.71 0.67 15.56
CA ASP A 66 -3.89 -0.21 15.76
C ASP A 66 -5.23 0.42 15.31
N ARG A 67 -5.20 1.37 14.39
CA ARG A 67 -6.37 2.11 13.92
C ARG A 67 -7.20 1.29 12.94
N GLY A 68 -7.87 0.23 13.39
CA GLY A 68 -8.86 -0.49 12.60
C GLY A 68 -8.38 -1.03 11.23
N ALA A 69 -9.19 -1.87 10.61
CA ALA A 69 -8.93 -2.44 9.29
C ALA A 69 -9.25 -1.47 8.13
N PHE A 70 -10.07 -0.43 8.39
CA PHE A 70 -10.57 0.53 7.41
C PHE A 70 -10.10 1.94 7.71
N ILE A 71 -9.79 2.70 6.66
CA ILE A 71 -9.42 4.12 6.70
C ILE A 71 -10.13 4.88 5.58
N THR A 72 -10.18 6.21 5.65
CA THR A 72 -10.75 6.98 4.54
C THR A 72 -9.84 6.95 3.31
N VAL A 73 -10.42 7.09 2.13
CA VAL A 73 -9.68 7.27 0.86
C VAL A 73 -8.65 8.38 0.99
N LYS A 74 -9.02 9.50 1.62
CA LYS A 74 -8.10 10.61 1.88
C LYS A 74 -6.86 10.18 2.65
N GLN A 75 -7.02 9.37 3.70
CA GLN A 75 -5.90 8.84 4.49
C GLN A 75 -5.05 7.85 3.68
N GLU A 76 -5.69 6.96 2.92
CA GLU A 76 -4.98 6.01 2.06
C GLU A 76 -4.17 6.73 0.98
N ILE A 77 -4.74 7.75 0.33
CA ILE A 77 -4.04 8.57 -0.68
C ILE A 77 -2.87 9.33 -0.05
N HIS A 78 -3.03 9.88 1.16
CA HIS A 78 -1.92 10.53 1.86
C HIS A 78 -0.76 9.56 2.13
N MET A 79 -1.04 8.32 2.53
CA MET A 79 -0.01 7.28 2.65
C MET A 79 0.69 7.00 1.33
N VAL A 80 -0.08 6.88 0.24
CA VAL A 80 0.46 6.67 -1.11
C VAL A 80 1.33 7.85 -1.56
N GLN A 81 0.93 9.09 -1.28
CA GLN A 81 1.72 10.29 -1.60
C GLN A 81 3.08 10.28 -0.87
N ASN A 82 3.09 9.94 0.42
CA ASN A 82 4.33 9.80 1.19
C ASN A 82 5.23 8.68 0.63
N TYR A 83 4.65 7.54 0.28
CA TYR A 83 5.37 6.45 -0.35
C TYR A 83 5.97 6.86 -1.71
N VAL A 84 5.18 7.51 -2.56
CA VAL A 84 5.63 8.04 -3.88
C VAL A 84 6.78 9.01 -3.71
N LYS A 85 6.71 9.94 -2.76
CA LYS A 85 7.77 10.93 -2.47
C LYS A 85 9.10 10.24 -2.16
N LEU A 86 9.08 9.19 -1.33
CA LEU A 86 10.28 8.40 -1.02
C LEU A 86 10.82 7.64 -2.22
N GLN A 87 9.94 7.08 -3.05
CA GLN A 87 10.36 6.36 -4.25
C GLN A 87 10.89 7.31 -5.34
N GLN A 88 10.31 8.49 -5.51
CA GLN A 88 10.85 9.51 -6.43
C GLN A 88 12.27 9.91 -6.05
N PHE A 89 12.52 10.15 -4.77
CA PHE A 89 13.88 10.40 -4.29
C PHE A 89 14.84 9.23 -4.58
N ARG A 90 14.39 7.98 -4.30
CA ARG A 90 15.19 6.78 -4.56
C ARG A 90 15.56 6.59 -6.02
N TYR A 91 14.67 6.96 -6.92
CA TYR A 91 14.81 6.78 -8.37
C TYR A 91 15.13 8.08 -9.11
N ALA A 92 15.68 9.09 -8.40
CA ALA A 92 16.14 10.36 -8.97
C ALA A 92 15.08 11.04 -9.85
N ASP A 93 13.83 11.06 -9.37
CA ASP A 93 12.69 11.70 -10.03
C ASP A 93 12.42 11.25 -11.48
N CYS A 94 12.75 9.98 -11.81
CA CYS A 94 12.55 9.45 -13.15
C CYS A 94 11.07 9.23 -13.53
N PHE A 95 10.13 9.43 -12.61
CA PHE A 95 8.69 9.30 -12.84
C PHE A 95 7.87 10.37 -12.13
N GLN A 96 6.69 10.63 -12.65
CA GLN A 96 5.69 11.52 -12.05
C GLN A 96 4.41 10.75 -11.74
N VAL A 97 3.77 11.12 -10.63
CA VAL A 97 2.47 10.56 -10.23
C VAL A 97 1.44 11.69 -10.17
N THR A 98 0.31 11.48 -10.81
CA THR A 98 -0.84 12.39 -10.74
C THR A 98 -1.95 11.76 -9.92
N PHE A 99 -2.66 12.59 -9.15
CA PHE A 99 -3.77 12.19 -8.30
C PHE A 99 -5.01 12.97 -8.73
N ASP A 100 -6.06 12.25 -9.11
CA ASP A 100 -7.37 12.79 -9.45
C ASP A 100 -8.42 12.17 -8.51
N LEU A 101 -8.83 12.93 -7.49
CA LEU A 101 -9.76 12.50 -6.47
C LEU A 101 -11.05 13.30 -6.57
N GLN A 102 -12.15 12.62 -6.75
CA GLN A 102 -13.46 13.22 -6.62
C GLN A 102 -13.70 13.57 -5.14
N PRO A 103 -14.15 14.81 -4.81
CA PRO A 103 -14.31 15.23 -3.40
C PRO A 103 -15.19 14.29 -2.58
N GLU A 104 -16.24 13.74 -3.17
CA GLU A 104 -17.17 12.81 -2.53
C GLU A 104 -16.49 11.47 -2.16
N ALA A 105 -15.46 11.08 -2.92
CA ALA A 105 -14.72 9.85 -2.67
C ALA A 105 -13.76 9.97 -1.48
N GLU A 106 -13.29 11.16 -1.13
CA GLU A 106 -12.31 11.36 -0.06
C GLU A 106 -12.78 10.83 1.30
N ALA A 107 -14.08 10.93 1.59
CA ALA A 107 -14.68 10.49 2.85
C ALA A 107 -15.06 9.00 2.88
N CYS A 108 -15.00 8.30 1.74
CA CYS A 108 -15.33 6.88 1.68
C CYS A 108 -14.29 6.06 2.44
N TYR A 109 -14.74 5.02 3.15
CA TYR A 109 -13.88 4.08 3.85
C TYR A 109 -13.45 2.94 2.93
N VAL A 110 -12.17 2.58 3.00
CA VAL A 110 -11.55 1.48 2.26
C VAL A 110 -10.66 0.66 3.19
N PRO A 111 -10.41 -0.61 2.89
CA PRO A 111 -9.42 -1.39 3.63
C PRO A 111 -8.05 -0.73 3.53
N ARG A 112 -7.35 -0.62 4.65
CA ARG A 112 -5.99 -0.06 4.73
C ARG A 112 -5.03 -0.79 3.78
N LEU A 113 -4.07 -0.07 3.18
CA LEU A 113 -3.10 -0.62 2.22
C LEU A 113 -3.78 -1.31 1.02
N LEU A 114 -4.81 -0.68 0.47
CA LEU A 114 -5.52 -1.15 -0.70
C LEU A 114 -4.88 -0.61 -1.99
N ILE A 115 -4.53 0.66 -2.01
CA ILE A 115 -4.00 1.37 -3.20
C ILE A 115 -2.49 1.21 -3.29
N GLN A 116 -1.78 1.28 -2.17
CA GLN A 116 -0.32 1.27 -2.14
C GLN A 116 0.30 0.09 -2.91
N PRO A 117 -0.14 -1.19 -2.77
CA PRO A 117 0.46 -2.30 -3.50
C PRO A 117 0.28 -2.21 -5.02
N LEU A 118 -0.78 -1.55 -5.51
CA LEU A 118 -0.97 -1.31 -6.94
C LEU A 118 0.04 -0.27 -7.45
N VAL A 119 0.28 0.78 -6.66
CA VAL A 119 1.28 1.81 -6.96
C VAL A 119 2.70 1.24 -6.88
N GLU A 120 2.98 0.37 -5.90
CA GLU A 120 4.24 -0.37 -5.84
C GLU A 120 4.48 -1.20 -7.11
N ASN A 121 3.46 -1.91 -7.57
CA ASN A 121 3.53 -2.70 -8.81
C ASN A 121 3.79 -1.79 -10.04
N ALA A 122 3.11 -0.65 -10.13
CA ALA A 122 3.31 0.33 -11.19
C ALA A 122 4.75 0.91 -11.17
N ILE A 123 5.29 1.23 -10.00
CA ILE A 123 6.68 1.75 -9.86
C ILE A 123 7.71 0.68 -10.20
N LEU A 124 7.51 -0.57 -9.76
CA LEU A 124 8.51 -1.63 -9.95
C LEU A 124 8.51 -2.23 -11.37
N HIS A 125 7.37 -2.20 -12.05
CA HIS A 125 7.17 -2.90 -13.33
C HIS A 125 6.65 -2.01 -14.45
N GLY A 126 6.00 -0.89 -14.12
CA GLY A 126 5.45 0.07 -15.06
C GLY A 126 6.40 1.22 -15.40
N ILE A 127 7.60 1.27 -14.78
CA ILE A 127 8.57 2.34 -15.04
C ILE A 127 9.83 1.78 -15.70
N ASP A 128 10.26 2.38 -16.80
CA ASP A 128 11.62 2.20 -17.32
C ASP A 128 12.56 3.20 -16.62
N HIS A 129 13.32 2.73 -15.65
CA HIS A 129 14.26 3.56 -14.88
C HIS A 129 15.38 4.22 -15.71
N ARG A 130 15.52 3.83 -16.98
CA ARG A 130 16.48 4.45 -17.93
C ARG A 130 15.88 5.63 -18.67
N LYS A 131 14.55 5.79 -18.60
CA LYS A 131 13.83 6.90 -19.24
C LYS A 131 13.41 7.91 -18.17
N GLN A 132 13.43 9.16 -18.56
CA GLN A 132 12.74 10.22 -17.83
C GLN A 132 11.33 10.37 -18.39
N ASN A 133 10.40 10.93 -17.60
CA ASN A 133 9.01 11.16 -17.97
C ASN A 133 8.09 9.92 -17.92
N ASN A 134 8.43 8.88 -17.14
CA ASN A 134 7.45 7.87 -16.80
C ASN A 134 6.28 8.50 -16.04
N ARG A 135 5.06 8.02 -16.29
CA ARG A 135 3.86 8.55 -15.65
C ARG A 135 3.03 7.45 -15.04
N ILE A 136 2.55 7.73 -13.83
CA ILE A 136 1.54 6.92 -13.14
C ILE A 136 0.37 7.85 -12.84
N ALA A 137 -0.84 7.42 -13.14
CA ALA A 137 -2.06 8.16 -12.80
C ALA A 137 -2.89 7.36 -11.80
N ILE A 138 -3.33 8.02 -10.74
CA ILE A 138 -4.19 7.46 -9.71
C ILE A 138 -5.48 8.27 -9.72
N SER A 139 -6.62 7.62 -9.94
CA SER A 139 -7.93 8.28 -9.86
C SER A 139 -8.87 7.51 -8.94
N VAL A 140 -9.67 8.26 -8.17
CA VAL A 140 -10.69 7.70 -7.28
C VAL A 140 -12.00 8.46 -7.50
N LEU A 141 -13.02 7.74 -7.95
CA LEU A 141 -14.29 8.29 -8.37
C LEU A 141 -15.44 7.53 -7.71
N CYS A 142 -16.52 8.24 -7.38
CA CYS A 142 -17.80 7.65 -7.02
C CYS A 142 -18.69 7.61 -8.28
N ASP A 143 -19.08 6.43 -8.72
CA ASP A 143 -19.94 6.25 -9.88
C ASP A 143 -21.04 5.23 -9.57
N THR A 144 -22.30 5.62 -9.84
CA THR A 144 -23.52 4.76 -9.75
C THR A 144 -23.59 3.85 -8.52
N GLY A 145 -23.17 4.38 -7.33
CA GLY A 145 -23.19 3.63 -6.06
C GLY A 145 -21.95 2.78 -5.80
N ALA A 146 -20.94 2.84 -6.65
CA ALA A 146 -19.66 2.18 -6.48
C ALA A 146 -18.52 3.19 -6.37
N LEU A 147 -17.51 2.86 -5.55
CA LEU A 147 -16.22 3.54 -5.49
C LEU A 147 -15.28 2.85 -6.49
N ALA A 148 -14.83 3.58 -7.50
CA ALA A 148 -13.86 3.12 -8.49
C ALA A 148 -12.47 3.71 -8.17
N ILE A 149 -11.49 2.84 -7.95
CA ILE A 149 -10.09 3.20 -7.75
C ILE A 149 -9.30 2.69 -8.94
N LYS A 150 -8.60 3.57 -9.64
CA LYS A 150 -7.80 3.24 -10.83
C LYS A 150 -6.35 3.65 -10.62
N VAL A 151 -5.43 2.74 -10.93
CA VAL A 151 -3.99 3.00 -11.00
C VAL A 151 -3.52 2.63 -12.41
N GLU A 152 -2.94 3.57 -13.13
CA GLU A 152 -2.52 3.42 -14.52
C GLU A 152 -1.04 3.75 -14.65
N ASP A 153 -0.28 2.88 -15.30
CA ASP A 153 1.09 3.11 -15.73
C ASP A 153 1.23 2.98 -17.24
N HIS A 154 2.30 3.55 -17.79
CA HIS A 154 2.63 3.51 -19.22
C HIS A 154 3.89 2.67 -19.47
N GLY A 155 4.05 1.57 -18.71
CA GLY A 155 5.21 0.69 -18.80
C GLY A 155 5.11 -0.37 -19.89
N ASP A 156 5.85 -1.47 -19.67
CA ASP A 156 5.96 -2.55 -20.68
C ASP A 156 4.68 -3.40 -20.81
N GLY A 157 3.71 -3.21 -19.93
CA GLY A 157 2.49 -4.00 -19.92
C GLY A 157 2.71 -5.48 -19.61
N MET A 158 1.61 -6.23 -19.54
CA MET A 158 1.59 -7.65 -19.19
C MET A 158 0.79 -8.46 -20.19
N THR A 159 1.19 -9.74 -20.36
CA THR A 159 0.35 -10.73 -21.05
C THR A 159 -0.77 -11.23 -20.13
N PRO A 160 -1.82 -11.86 -20.67
CA PRO A 160 -2.89 -12.46 -19.85
C PRO A 160 -2.34 -13.49 -18.84
N GLU A 161 -1.32 -14.27 -19.21
CA GLU A 161 -0.68 -15.25 -18.34
C GLU A 161 0.11 -14.59 -17.21
N GLU A 162 0.73 -13.43 -17.47
CA GLU A 162 1.45 -12.64 -16.45
C GLU A 162 0.47 -12.01 -15.47
N ILE A 163 -0.69 -11.53 -15.95
CA ILE A 163 -1.77 -11.03 -15.09
C ILE A 163 -2.30 -12.13 -14.18
N GLN A 164 -2.55 -13.34 -14.74
CA GLN A 164 -3.02 -14.47 -13.93
C GLN A 164 -2.02 -14.85 -12.84
N LYS A 165 -0.73 -14.92 -13.16
CA LYS A 165 0.34 -15.19 -12.19
C LYS A 165 0.44 -14.11 -11.11
N LEU A 166 0.20 -12.85 -11.45
CA LEU A 166 0.17 -11.74 -10.51
C LEU A 166 -1.00 -11.90 -9.53
N LEU A 167 -2.21 -12.19 -10.04
CA LEU A 167 -3.40 -12.42 -9.25
C LEU A 167 -3.30 -13.64 -8.34
N ASP A 168 -2.59 -14.67 -8.75
CA ASP A 168 -2.41 -15.92 -7.99
C ASP A 168 -1.20 -15.86 -7.03
N GLY A 169 -0.49 -14.73 -6.95
CA GLY A 169 0.69 -14.56 -6.09
C GLY A 169 1.89 -15.40 -6.51
N GLN A 170 1.89 -15.95 -7.75
CA GLN A 170 2.94 -16.84 -8.27
C GLN A 170 4.09 -16.08 -8.94
N ARG A 171 4.09 -14.76 -8.93
CA ARG A 171 5.16 -13.96 -9.52
C ARG A 171 6.42 -14.09 -8.66
N LYS A 172 7.52 -14.57 -9.23
CA LYS A 172 8.80 -14.87 -8.54
C LYS A 172 9.58 -13.64 -8.04
N SER A 173 9.07 -12.44 -8.12
CA SER A 173 9.72 -11.27 -7.57
C SER A 173 9.44 -11.20 -6.07
N LYS A 174 10.51 -11.13 -5.26
CA LYS A 174 10.47 -11.15 -3.78
C LYS A 174 9.57 -10.06 -3.13
N PHE A 175 9.05 -9.10 -3.90
CA PHE A 175 8.33 -7.94 -3.36
C PHE A 175 7.01 -7.57 -4.07
N SER A 176 6.67 -8.10 -5.25
CA SER A 176 5.53 -7.55 -6.03
C SER A 176 4.32 -8.46 -6.24
N GLY A 177 4.41 -9.75 -6.00
CA GLY A 177 3.27 -10.67 -6.21
C GLY A 177 2.38 -10.82 -4.98
N ILE A 178 2.94 -10.69 -3.80
CA ILE A 178 2.25 -10.93 -2.52
C ILE A 178 1.24 -9.81 -2.23
N GLY A 179 1.58 -8.57 -2.55
CA GLY A 179 0.69 -7.41 -2.28
C GLY A 179 -0.61 -7.47 -3.07
N VAL A 180 -0.57 -7.78 -4.37
CA VAL A 180 -1.76 -7.82 -5.24
C VAL A 180 -2.66 -9.01 -4.93
N SER A 181 -2.11 -10.20 -4.69
CA SER A 181 -2.88 -11.38 -4.28
C SER A 181 -3.58 -11.15 -2.94
N ASN A 182 -2.92 -10.49 -2.00
CA ASN A 182 -3.51 -10.11 -0.71
C ASN A 182 -4.67 -9.12 -0.87
N ILE A 183 -4.58 -8.16 -1.82
CA ILE A 183 -5.71 -7.27 -2.13
C ILE A 183 -6.93 -8.11 -2.53
N ARG A 184 -6.77 -9.01 -3.49
CA ARG A 184 -7.88 -9.85 -3.98
C ARG A 184 -8.52 -10.67 -2.87
N GLU A 185 -7.72 -11.28 -2.01
CA GLU A 185 -8.19 -12.07 -0.88
C GLU A 185 -8.96 -11.20 0.13
N ARG A 186 -8.42 -10.02 0.47
CA ARG A 186 -9.05 -9.08 1.40
C ARG A 186 -10.37 -8.52 0.85
N LEU A 187 -10.43 -8.15 -0.44
CA LEU A 187 -11.66 -7.75 -1.08
C LEU A 187 -12.72 -8.85 -0.99
N ARG A 188 -12.32 -10.10 -1.21
CA ARG A 188 -13.23 -11.25 -1.08
C ARG A 188 -13.71 -11.45 0.36
N LEU A 189 -12.84 -11.28 1.35
CA LEU A 189 -13.19 -11.43 2.77
C LEU A 189 -14.18 -10.35 3.24
N TYR A 190 -13.91 -9.08 2.91
CA TYR A 190 -14.74 -7.96 3.39
C TYR A 190 -16.01 -7.75 2.58
N TYR A 191 -15.97 -7.93 1.27
CA TYR A 191 -17.06 -7.56 0.37
C TYR A 191 -17.69 -8.73 -0.39
N GLY A 192 -17.12 -9.92 -0.29
CA GLY A 192 -17.59 -11.10 -1.00
C GLY A 192 -17.55 -10.91 -2.53
N LYS A 193 -18.74 -10.91 -3.15
CA LYS A 193 -18.92 -10.71 -4.61
C LYS A 193 -19.16 -9.24 -4.98
N ASN A 194 -19.27 -8.34 -4.01
CA ASN A 194 -19.62 -6.94 -4.23
C ASN A 194 -18.38 -6.07 -4.52
N ALA A 195 -17.17 -6.63 -4.47
CA ALA A 195 -15.94 -5.96 -4.85
C ALA A 195 -15.18 -6.75 -5.90
N GLU A 196 -14.46 -6.02 -6.74
CA GLU A 196 -13.72 -6.61 -7.86
C GLU A 196 -12.39 -5.90 -8.07
N LEU A 197 -11.35 -6.68 -8.40
CA LEU A 197 -10.04 -6.20 -8.89
C LEU A 197 -9.85 -6.69 -10.31
N ARG A 198 -9.70 -5.77 -11.26
CA ARG A 198 -9.44 -6.04 -12.67
C ARG A 198 -8.12 -5.44 -13.10
N PHE A 199 -7.45 -6.12 -14.04
CA PHE A 199 -6.29 -5.60 -14.75
C PHE A 199 -6.58 -5.53 -16.25
N TYR A 200 -6.26 -4.39 -16.84
CA TYR A 200 -6.24 -4.17 -18.29
C TYR A 200 -4.80 -3.88 -18.66
N SER A 201 -4.20 -4.72 -19.48
CA SER A 201 -2.79 -4.56 -19.87
C SER A 201 -2.53 -5.25 -21.20
N GLU A 202 -1.64 -4.64 -21.97
CA GLU A 202 -1.14 -5.15 -23.23
C GLU A 202 0.35 -4.84 -23.32
N LYS A 203 1.14 -5.77 -23.85
CA LYS A 203 2.59 -5.57 -24.01
C LYS A 203 2.88 -4.31 -24.81
N GLY A 204 3.71 -3.42 -24.24
CA GLY A 204 4.10 -2.14 -24.81
C GLY A 204 3.14 -0.97 -24.52
N ASN A 205 1.96 -1.22 -23.91
CA ASN A 205 0.92 -0.22 -23.70
C ASN A 205 0.63 0.08 -22.21
N GLY A 206 1.46 -0.46 -21.28
CA GLY A 206 1.31 -0.24 -19.86
C GLY A 206 0.23 -1.10 -19.21
N THR A 207 -0.15 -0.74 -17.98
CA THR A 207 -1.13 -1.47 -17.18
C THR A 207 -2.09 -0.52 -16.51
N THR A 208 -3.37 -0.90 -16.49
CA THR A 208 -4.40 -0.26 -15.69
C THR A 208 -4.97 -1.29 -14.70
N ALA A 209 -4.81 -1.02 -13.40
CA ALA A 209 -5.47 -1.76 -12.34
C ALA A 209 -6.71 -0.99 -11.88
N VAL A 210 -7.86 -1.67 -11.78
CA VAL A 210 -9.14 -1.08 -11.36
C VAL A 210 -9.70 -1.89 -10.21
N ILE A 211 -10.01 -1.22 -9.09
CA ILE A 211 -10.78 -1.77 -7.98
C ILE A 211 -12.15 -1.12 -7.99
N LEU A 212 -13.18 -1.95 -7.90
CA LEU A 212 -14.56 -1.53 -7.71
C LEU A 212 -15.05 -2.02 -6.36
N LEU A 213 -15.57 -1.12 -5.52
CA LEU A 213 -16.12 -1.44 -4.19
C LEU A 213 -17.48 -0.76 -4.01
N PRO A 214 -18.33 -1.26 -3.09
CA PRO A 214 -19.45 -0.48 -2.58
C PRO A 214 -18.96 0.80 -1.89
N ILE A 215 -19.70 1.89 -2.03
CA ILE A 215 -19.45 3.11 -1.28
C ILE A 215 -19.84 2.87 0.18
N SER A 216 -18.93 3.16 1.11
CA SER A 216 -19.21 3.21 2.54
C SER A 216 -18.66 4.49 3.16
N TYR A 217 -19.43 5.10 4.02
CA TYR A 217 -19.04 6.25 4.84
C TYR A 217 -18.89 5.88 6.31
N ASP A 218 -18.94 4.58 6.64
CA ASP A 218 -18.79 4.04 7.98
C ASP A 218 -17.66 3.02 8.02
N ALA A 219 -16.74 3.19 8.99
CA ALA A 219 -15.62 2.29 9.20
C ALA A 219 -16.04 0.89 9.69
N GLU A 220 -17.21 0.78 10.34
CA GLU A 220 -17.70 -0.45 10.97
C GLU A 220 -18.59 -1.29 10.05
N GLU A 221 -19.03 -0.75 8.92
CA GLU A 221 -19.99 -1.40 8.01
C GLU A 221 -19.52 -2.79 7.53
N TYR A 222 -18.21 -3.00 7.41
CA TYR A 222 -17.60 -4.24 6.94
C TYR A 222 -16.63 -4.87 7.94
N THR A 223 -16.69 -4.45 9.22
CA THR A 223 -15.89 -5.09 10.27
C THR A 223 -16.52 -6.44 10.62
N ILE A 224 -15.76 -7.52 10.47
CA ILE A 224 -16.14 -8.92 10.76
C ILE A 224 -15.97 -9.20 12.24
#